data_cf2289edb18fdc066e885e42dcc4e681
#
_entry.id   cf2289edb18fdc066e885e42dcc4e681
#
_cell.length_a   1.000
_cell.length_b   1.000
_cell.length_c   1.000
_cell.angle_alpha   90.00
_cell.angle_beta   90.00
_cell.angle_gamma   90.00
#
_symmetry.space_group_name_H-M   'P 1'
#
loop_
_entity.id
_entity.type
_entity.pdbx_description
1 polymer ?
#
loop_
_entity_poly.entity_id
_entity_poly.type
_entity_poly.pdbx_seq_one_letter_code
_entity_poly.pdbx_strand_id
1 'polypeptide(L)'
;MSKEIDFKSTDHKNWKVFSIIGRLDTVTAPEAEKAGAAVLQENDKIALDMTAMNYISSAGLRISLRLAKQAKRSKKNFVLFGASGMIKEVLEASGMDMLVKIYETQEDLP
;
A
#
# COMPACT_ATOMS: atom_id res chain seq x y z
N MET A 1 9.18 19.14 13.82
CA MET A 1 8.26 19.25 12.69
C MET A 1 7.45 17.97 12.58
N SER A 2 6.14 18.09 12.59
CA SER A 2 5.28 16.90 12.51
C SER A 2 5.25 16.36 11.08
N LYS A 3 5.36 15.05 10.96
CA LYS A 3 5.19 14.38 9.67
C LYS A 3 3.72 14.04 9.49
N GLU A 4 3.19 14.32 8.33
CA GLU A 4 1.83 13.90 7.99
C GLU A 4 1.78 12.45 7.53
N ILE A 5 2.92 11.84 7.27
CA ILE A 5 3.02 10.44 6.85
C ILE A 5 4.23 9.79 7.51
N ASP A 6 4.10 8.51 7.80
CA ASP A 6 5.21 7.70 8.30
C ASP A 6 5.11 6.30 7.70
N PHE A 7 6.19 5.55 7.78
CA PHE A 7 6.27 4.21 7.20
C PHE A 7 6.85 3.24 8.20
N LYS A 8 6.39 2.00 8.13
CA LYS A 8 6.88 0.94 8.99
C LYS A 8 6.96 -0.35 8.19
N SER A 9 8.03 -1.11 8.37
CA SER A 9 8.18 -2.41 7.73
C SER A 9 8.28 -3.49 8.80
N THR A 10 7.45 -4.51 8.69
CA THR A 10 7.44 -5.64 9.61
C THR A 10 7.30 -6.92 8.81
N ASP A 11 7.45 -8.06 9.49
CA ASP A 11 7.27 -9.36 8.85
C ASP A 11 6.05 -10.05 9.43
N HIS A 12 5.27 -10.69 8.56
CA HIS A 12 4.12 -11.49 8.95
C HIS A 12 4.02 -12.68 8.00
N LYS A 13 4.17 -13.89 8.53
CA LYS A 13 4.28 -15.09 7.71
C LYS A 13 5.42 -14.88 6.70
N ASN A 14 5.18 -15.09 5.42
CA ASN A 14 6.20 -14.88 4.39
C ASN A 14 6.09 -13.51 3.74
N TRP A 15 5.28 -12.60 4.32
CA TRP A 15 5.05 -11.27 3.76
C TRP A 15 5.90 -10.22 4.42
N LYS A 16 6.45 -9.32 3.61
CA LYS A 16 6.97 -8.06 4.12
C LYS A 16 5.78 -7.10 4.17
N VAL A 17 5.42 -6.68 5.37
CA VAL A 17 4.30 -5.76 5.58
C VAL A 17 4.86 -4.34 5.57
N PHE A 18 4.43 -3.55 4.58
CA PHE A 18 4.82 -2.15 4.45
C PHE A 18 3.62 -1.30 4.84
N SER A 19 3.70 -0.64 5.98
CA SER A 19 2.61 0.15 6.52
C SER A 19 2.79 1.62 6.18
N ILE A 20 1.73 2.24 5.65
CA ILE A 20 1.68 3.68 5.44
C ILE A 20 0.76 4.24 6.52
N ILE A 21 1.30 5.13 7.35
CA ILE A 21 0.62 5.69 8.50
C ILE A 21 0.37 7.17 8.26
N GLY A 22 -0.89 7.62 8.32
CA GLY A 22 -1.24 9.02 8.16
C GLY A 22 -1.87 9.34 6.82
N ARG A 23 -1.51 10.48 6.23
CA ARG A 23 -2.11 11.01 5.01
C ARG A 23 -1.28 10.66 3.78
N LEU A 24 -1.92 10.05 2.81
CA LEU A 24 -1.29 9.79 1.51
C LEU A 24 -1.93 10.73 0.48
N ASP A 25 -1.31 11.87 0.26
CA ASP A 25 -1.84 12.92 -0.61
C ASP A 25 -0.78 13.40 -1.61
N THR A 26 -1.06 14.51 -2.31
CA THR A 26 -0.17 15.03 -3.33
C THR A 26 1.23 15.38 -2.79
N VAL A 27 1.29 15.85 -1.54
CA VAL A 27 2.55 16.26 -0.93
C VAL A 27 3.36 15.05 -0.48
N THR A 28 2.69 14.03 0.09
CA THR A 28 3.36 12.86 0.67
C THR A 28 3.55 11.71 -0.32
N ALA A 29 2.81 11.71 -1.43
CA ALA A 29 2.87 10.61 -2.41
C ALA A 29 4.29 10.31 -2.94
N PRO A 30 5.12 11.30 -3.28
CA PRO A 30 6.47 11.00 -3.76
C PRO A 30 7.32 10.25 -2.74
N GLU A 31 7.22 10.62 -1.47
CA GLU A 31 7.96 9.93 -0.41
C GLU A 31 7.45 8.50 -0.24
N ALA A 32 6.14 8.31 -0.29
CA ALA A 32 5.53 6.99 -0.18
C ALA A 32 5.93 6.09 -1.35
N GLU A 33 5.95 6.64 -2.56
CA GLU A 33 6.35 5.88 -3.74
C GLU A 33 7.79 5.42 -3.64
N LYS A 34 8.67 6.31 -3.20
CA LYS A 34 10.08 5.99 -3.03
C LYS A 34 10.29 4.89 -1.98
N ALA A 35 9.63 5.03 -0.84
CA ALA A 35 9.73 4.04 0.23
C ALA A 35 9.17 2.68 -0.21
N GLY A 36 8.02 2.68 -0.89
CA GLY A 36 7.41 1.46 -1.38
C GLY A 36 8.24 0.77 -2.45
N ALA A 37 8.83 1.54 -3.36
CA ALA A 37 9.69 0.97 -4.40
C ALA A 37 10.93 0.29 -3.80
N ALA A 38 11.50 0.87 -2.75
CA ALA A 38 12.64 0.27 -2.07
C ALA A 38 12.27 -1.07 -1.43
N VAL A 39 11.10 -1.15 -0.80
CA VAL A 39 10.61 -2.39 -0.20
C VAL A 39 10.37 -3.45 -1.28
N LEU A 40 9.79 -3.04 -2.41
CA LEU A 40 9.57 -3.94 -3.55
C LEU A 40 10.86 -4.51 -4.09
N GLN A 41 11.92 -3.69 -4.15
CA GLN A 41 13.19 -4.12 -4.69
C GLN A 41 13.83 -5.23 -3.85
N GLU A 42 13.62 -5.22 -2.56
CA GLU A 42 14.28 -6.13 -1.62
C GLU A 42 13.44 -7.35 -1.23
N ASN A 43 12.18 -7.40 -1.64
CA ASN A 43 11.27 -8.47 -1.20
C ASN A 43 10.46 -9.01 -2.37
N ASP A 44 10.05 -10.27 -2.27
CA ASP A 44 9.24 -10.92 -3.30
C ASP A 44 7.75 -10.96 -2.96
N LYS A 45 7.41 -10.82 -1.69
CA LYS A 45 6.01 -10.84 -1.22
C LYS A 45 5.78 -9.64 -0.33
N ILE A 46 5.02 -8.67 -0.82
CA ILE A 46 4.81 -7.40 -0.13
C ILE A 46 3.31 -7.20 0.11
N ALA A 47 2.96 -6.88 1.35
CA ALA A 47 1.60 -6.50 1.72
C ALA A 47 1.59 -5.04 2.15
N LEU A 48 0.86 -4.21 1.43
CA LEU A 48 0.70 -2.80 1.76
C LEU A 48 -0.39 -2.67 2.80
N ASP A 49 -0.01 -2.21 3.99
CA ASP A 49 -0.92 -2.06 5.13
C ASP A 49 -1.46 -0.63 5.17
N MET A 50 -2.78 -0.52 5.03
CA MET A 50 -3.49 0.75 5.05
C MET A 50 -4.30 0.96 6.33
N THR A 51 -4.08 0.12 7.34
CA THR A 51 -4.87 0.17 8.59
C THR A 51 -4.79 1.53 9.28
N ALA A 52 -3.60 2.12 9.31
CA ALA A 52 -3.37 3.40 9.99
C ALA A 52 -3.35 4.58 9.01
N MET A 53 -3.78 4.37 7.77
CA MET A 53 -3.93 5.45 6.81
C MET A 53 -5.25 6.15 7.05
N ASN A 54 -5.23 7.48 7.17
CA ASN A 54 -6.45 8.25 7.48
C ASN A 54 -6.97 9.07 6.30
N TYR A 55 -6.22 9.13 5.21
CA TYR A 55 -6.66 9.87 4.01
C TYR A 55 -5.88 9.39 2.80
N ILE A 56 -6.56 9.31 1.66
CA ILE A 56 -5.91 9.02 0.37
C ILE A 56 -6.48 9.97 -0.69
N SER A 57 -5.59 10.61 -1.44
CA SER A 57 -5.97 11.45 -2.57
C SER A 57 -5.80 10.66 -3.87
N SER A 58 -6.19 11.29 -5.00
CA SER A 58 -5.96 10.68 -6.30
C SER A 58 -4.47 10.45 -6.58
N ALA A 59 -3.61 11.33 -6.08
CA ALA A 59 -2.17 11.14 -6.21
C ALA A 59 -1.70 9.92 -5.42
N GLY A 60 -2.24 9.74 -4.21
CA GLY A 60 -1.93 8.57 -3.39
C GLY A 60 -2.41 7.28 -4.03
N LEU A 61 -3.62 7.31 -4.60
CA LEU A 61 -4.14 6.16 -5.32
C LEU A 61 -3.26 5.82 -6.51
N ARG A 62 -2.79 6.84 -7.23
CA ARG A 62 -1.94 6.65 -8.41
C ARG A 62 -0.63 5.94 -8.05
N ILE A 63 0.02 6.33 -6.95
CA ILE A 63 1.28 5.66 -6.59
C ILE A 63 1.03 4.24 -6.12
N SER A 64 -0.10 3.96 -5.50
CA SER A 64 -0.46 2.60 -5.11
C SER A 64 -0.64 1.72 -6.36
N LEU A 65 -1.27 2.26 -7.40
CA LEU A 65 -1.40 1.57 -8.68
C LEU A 65 -0.05 1.33 -9.34
N ARG A 66 0.85 2.32 -9.28
CA ARG A 66 2.19 2.18 -9.85
C ARG A 66 2.98 1.08 -9.15
N LEU A 67 2.91 1.03 -7.83
CA LEU A 67 3.60 -0.01 -7.06
C LEU A 67 3.06 -1.40 -7.42
N ALA A 68 1.74 -1.52 -7.56
CA ALA A 68 1.10 -2.77 -7.95
C ALA A 68 1.58 -3.22 -9.34
N LYS A 69 1.62 -2.29 -10.29
CA LYS A 69 2.07 -2.60 -11.65
C LYS A 69 3.55 -2.94 -11.69
N GLN A 70 4.37 -2.24 -10.92
CA GLN A 70 5.80 -2.52 -10.82
C GLN A 70 6.04 -3.92 -10.27
N ALA A 71 5.30 -4.31 -9.24
CA ALA A 71 5.39 -5.65 -8.66
C ALA A 71 5.05 -6.71 -9.70
N LYS A 72 3.98 -6.47 -10.46
CA LYS A 72 3.55 -7.41 -11.50
C LYS A 72 4.62 -7.58 -12.58
N ARG A 73 5.21 -6.48 -13.03
CA ARG A 73 6.28 -6.53 -14.04
C ARG A 73 7.50 -7.29 -13.53
N SER A 74 7.79 -7.19 -12.24
CA SER A 74 8.92 -7.85 -11.60
C SER A 74 8.59 -9.26 -11.11
N LYS A 75 7.38 -9.75 -11.39
CA LYS A 75 6.88 -11.07 -11.00
C LYS A 75 6.90 -11.26 -9.48
N LYS A 76 6.54 -10.21 -8.75
CA LYS A 76 6.45 -10.23 -7.29
C LYS A 76 4.99 -10.26 -6.87
N ASN A 77 4.75 -10.74 -5.66
CA ASN A 77 3.40 -10.76 -5.08
C ASN A 77 3.16 -9.49 -4.31
N PHE A 78 2.14 -8.73 -4.67
CA PHE A 78 1.78 -7.48 -4.03
C PHE A 78 0.29 -7.49 -3.72
N VAL A 79 -0.05 -7.30 -2.45
CA VAL A 79 -1.45 -7.27 -2.00
C VAL A 79 -1.65 -6.09 -1.05
N LEU A 80 -2.91 -5.76 -0.79
CA LEU A 80 -3.27 -4.69 0.14
C LEU A 80 -4.11 -5.28 1.27
N PHE A 81 -4.07 -4.63 2.43
CA PHE A 81 -5.02 -4.98 3.49
C PHE A 81 -5.27 -3.77 4.41
N GLY A 82 -6.35 -3.85 5.17
CA GLY A 82 -6.64 -2.89 6.22
C GLY A 82 -7.33 -1.61 5.79
N ALA A 83 -7.68 -1.48 4.51
CA ALA A 83 -8.42 -0.32 4.04
C ALA A 83 -9.84 -0.35 4.61
N SER A 84 -10.33 0.79 5.08
CA SER A 84 -11.68 0.90 5.62
C SER A 84 -12.29 2.25 5.25
N GLY A 85 -13.61 2.37 5.42
CA GLY A 85 -14.32 3.61 5.17
C GLY A 85 -14.11 4.15 3.78
N MET A 86 -13.83 5.45 3.68
CA MET A 86 -13.64 6.13 2.41
C MET A 86 -12.48 5.58 1.60
N ILE A 87 -11.40 5.16 2.26
CA ILE A 87 -10.24 4.61 1.57
C ILE A 87 -10.63 3.33 0.85
N LYS A 88 -11.39 2.46 1.51
CA LYS A 88 -11.87 1.23 0.89
C LYS A 88 -12.76 1.54 -0.32
N GLU A 89 -13.64 2.52 -0.18
CA GLU A 89 -14.54 2.92 -1.28
C GLU A 89 -13.75 3.44 -2.48
N VAL A 90 -12.71 4.24 -2.23
CA VAL A 90 -11.86 4.77 -3.30
C VAL A 90 -11.14 3.65 -4.03
N LEU A 91 -10.60 2.68 -3.28
CA LEU A 91 -9.92 1.54 -3.90
C LEU A 91 -10.85 0.73 -4.77
N GLU A 92 -12.07 0.46 -4.29
CA GLU A 92 -13.05 -0.30 -5.04
C GLU A 92 -13.50 0.44 -6.29
N ALA A 93 -13.76 1.76 -6.16
CA ALA A 93 -14.20 2.57 -7.29
C ALA A 93 -13.13 2.68 -8.37
N SER A 94 -11.86 2.58 -8.00
CA SER A 94 -10.74 2.69 -8.95
C SER A 94 -10.46 1.40 -9.71
N GLY A 95 -11.06 0.28 -9.30
CA GLY A 95 -10.75 -1.02 -9.89
C GLY A 95 -9.48 -1.66 -9.35
N MET A 96 -8.94 -1.15 -8.25
CA MET A 96 -7.73 -1.70 -7.65
C MET A 96 -7.88 -3.19 -7.31
N ASP A 97 -9.07 -3.60 -6.90
CA ASP A 97 -9.37 -4.98 -6.56
C ASP A 97 -9.30 -5.93 -7.77
N MET A 98 -9.33 -5.39 -8.98
CA MET A 98 -9.14 -6.19 -10.19
C MET A 98 -7.67 -6.36 -10.51
N LEU A 99 -6.81 -5.52 -9.95
CA LEU A 99 -5.37 -5.57 -10.22
C LEU A 99 -4.62 -6.35 -9.14
N VAL A 100 -5.02 -6.20 -7.88
CA VAL A 100 -4.38 -6.88 -6.75
C VAL A 100 -5.45 -7.37 -5.79
N LYS A 101 -5.10 -8.37 -4.98
CA LYS A 101 -5.99 -8.84 -3.93
C LYS A 101 -5.98 -7.87 -2.76
N ILE A 102 -7.16 -7.64 -2.19
CA ILE A 102 -7.34 -6.74 -1.05
C ILE A 102 -7.97 -7.55 0.08
N TYR A 103 -7.27 -7.63 1.19
CA TYR A 103 -7.72 -8.35 2.38
C TYR A 103 -8.21 -7.38 3.43
N GLU A 104 -9.04 -7.84 4.35
CA GLU A 104 -9.54 -6.97 5.42
C GLU A 104 -8.53 -6.79 6.52
N THR A 105 -7.81 -7.86 6.91
CA THR A 105 -6.84 -7.81 8.01
C THR A 105 -5.55 -8.52 7.64
N GLN A 106 -4.52 -8.27 8.44
CA GLN A 106 -3.24 -8.93 8.28
C GLN A 106 -3.36 -10.44 8.43
N GLU A 107 -4.23 -10.90 9.33
CA GLU A 107 -4.44 -12.32 9.58
C GLU A 107 -5.00 -13.06 8.38
N ASP A 108 -5.66 -12.35 7.47
CA ASP A 108 -6.23 -12.94 6.26
C ASP A 108 -5.18 -13.24 5.20
N LEU A 109 -3.95 -12.74 5.36
CA LEU A 109 -2.87 -13.02 4.40
C LEU A 109 -2.53 -14.51 4.39
N PRO A 110 -2.37 -15.12 3.19
CA PRO A 110 -2.05 -16.55 3.07
C PRO A 110 -0.65 -16.91 3.54
#